data_4e9cb1cf1d91757e3a974f4fa4b6a879
#
_entry.id   4e9cb1cf1d91757e3a974f4fa4b6a879
#
_cell.length_a   1.000
_cell.length_b   1.000
_cell.length_c   1.000
_cell.angle_alpha   90.00
_cell.angle_beta   90.00
_cell.angle_gamma   90.00
#
_symmetry.space_group_name_H-M   'P 1'
#
loop_
_entity.id
_entity.type
_entity.pdbx_description
1 polymer ?
#
loop_
_entity_poly.entity_id
_entity_poly.type
_entity_poly.pdbx_seq_one_letter_code
_entity_poly.pdbx_strand_id
1 'polypeptide(L)'
;MTDVTIRGIDDHVYNLFSAEARRRSVPIGELVTQIMRIFLEETSEKRFTVEGLDELTITRSELESVGGPIAFNGIKILTITDDVDWTLFDQYVDEIRKSKTVIIPESLTKLQVLTKCKNVEKIVKGK
;
A
#
# COMPACT_ATOMS: atom_id res chain seq x y z
N MET A 1 32.98 -3.57 0.18
CA MET A 1 32.10 -2.43 0.48
C MET A 1 32.14 -1.42 -0.65
N THR A 2 31.07 -0.72 -0.84
CA THR A 2 30.96 0.28 -1.91
C THR A 2 31.04 1.68 -1.34
N ASP A 3 31.89 2.50 -1.92
CA ASP A 3 31.94 3.91 -1.60
C ASP A 3 31.14 4.67 -2.66
N VAL A 4 30.24 5.55 -2.20
CA VAL A 4 29.38 6.31 -3.10
C VAL A 4 29.44 7.79 -2.76
N THR A 5 29.31 8.64 -3.77
CA THR A 5 29.15 10.07 -3.60
C THR A 5 27.76 10.44 -4.09
N ILE A 6 26.97 11.07 -3.22
CA ILE A 6 25.60 11.47 -3.56
C ILE A 6 25.53 13.00 -3.49
N ARG A 7 25.01 13.61 -4.57
CA ARG A 7 24.83 15.06 -4.66
C ARG A 7 23.35 15.39 -4.58
N GLY A 8 23.04 16.58 -4.07
CA GLY A 8 21.68 17.08 -4.03
C GLY A 8 20.87 16.66 -2.82
N ILE A 9 21.51 16.14 -1.78
CA ILE A 9 20.83 15.85 -0.53
C ILE A 9 20.59 17.16 0.21
N ASP A 10 19.40 17.34 0.76
CA ASP A 10 19.07 18.51 1.59
C ASP A 10 20.00 18.58 2.80
N ASP A 11 20.62 19.74 3.02
CA ASP A 11 21.62 19.92 4.08
C ASP A 11 21.02 19.69 5.47
N HIS A 12 19.84 20.20 5.72
CA HIS A 12 19.18 20.06 7.02
C HIS A 12 18.86 18.59 7.33
N VAL A 13 18.30 17.89 6.37
CA VAL A 13 17.98 16.46 6.50
C VAL A 13 19.24 15.65 6.71
N TYR A 14 20.30 15.93 5.96
CA TYR A 14 21.57 15.23 6.10
C TYR A 14 22.18 15.46 7.48
N ASN A 15 22.14 16.70 7.99
CA ASN A 15 22.67 17.01 9.31
C ASN A 15 21.92 16.29 10.42
N LEU A 16 20.59 16.20 10.32
CA LEU A 16 19.78 15.42 11.27
C LEU A 16 20.11 13.93 11.20
N PHE A 17 20.31 13.41 10.00
CA PHE A 17 20.66 12.01 9.80
C PHE A 17 22.04 11.70 10.39
N SER A 18 23.02 12.57 10.17
CA SER A 18 24.37 12.43 10.73
C SER A 18 24.36 12.46 12.27
N ALA A 19 23.54 13.34 12.84
CA ALA A 19 23.36 13.42 14.28
C ALA A 19 22.74 12.14 14.84
N GLU A 20 21.78 11.56 14.14
CA GLU A 20 21.16 10.31 14.53
C GLU A 20 22.16 9.16 14.53
N ALA A 21 23.02 9.08 13.51
CA ALA A 21 24.08 8.08 13.46
C ALA A 21 25.02 8.19 14.67
N ARG A 22 25.40 9.42 15.03
CA ARG A 22 26.24 9.65 16.21
C ARG A 22 25.54 9.27 17.50
N ARG A 23 24.26 9.60 17.62
CA ARG A 23 23.46 9.24 18.80
C ARG A 23 23.41 7.71 18.99
N ARG A 24 23.34 6.97 17.90
CA ARG A 24 23.32 5.50 17.92
C ARG A 24 24.71 4.88 17.97
N SER A 25 25.76 5.70 17.93
CA SER A 25 27.16 5.26 17.94
C SER A 25 27.48 4.31 16.79
N VAL A 26 26.93 4.57 15.61
CA VAL A 26 27.19 3.80 14.40
C VAL A 26 27.78 4.70 13.30
N PRO A 27 28.65 4.16 12.42
CA PRO A 27 29.09 4.90 11.25
C PRO A 27 27.92 5.25 10.35
N ILE A 28 28.02 6.40 9.67
CA ILE A 28 26.94 6.87 8.80
C ILE A 28 26.61 5.87 7.68
N GLY A 29 27.65 5.22 7.13
CA GLY A 29 27.46 4.19 6.11
C GLY A 29 26.66 2.99 6.59
N GLU A 30 26.82 2.60 7.84
CA GLU A 30 26.04 1.52 8.45
C GLU A 30 24.57 1.91 8.59
N LEU A 31 24.30 3.13 9.05
CA LEU A 31 22.92 3.61 9.16
C LEU A 31 22.26 3.71 7.79
N VAL A 32 22.98 4.21 6.79
CA VAL A 32 22.49 4.25 5.40
C VAL A 32 22.14 2.84 4.90
N THR A 33 23.02 1.88 5.18
CA THR A 33 22.79 0.48 4.79
C THR A 33 21.51 -0.08 5.43
N GLN A 34 21.29 0.20 6.72
CA GLN A 34 20.09 -0.25 7.42
C GLN A 34 18.83 0.36 6.81
N ILE A 35 18.84 1.66 6.52
CA ILE A 35 17.69 2.34 5.93
C ILE A 35 17.41 1.83 4.52
N MET A 36 18.43 1.64 3.71
CA MET A 36 18.27 1.07 2.37
C MET A 36 17.67 -0.32 2.43
N ARG A 37 18.13 -1.14 3.38
CA ARG A 37 17.61 -2.50 3.55
C ARG A 37 16.13 -2.48 3.93
N ILE A 38 15.74 -1.66 4.89
CA ILE A 38 14.36 -1.51 5.31
C ILE A 38 13.49 -1.07 4.13
N PHE A 39 13.94 -0.07 3.38
CA PHE A 39 13.21 0.43 2.21
C PHE A 39 13.02 -0.66 1.15
N LEU A 40 14.06 -1.42 0.87
CA LEU A 40 14.00 -2.51 -0.13
C LEU A 40 13.10 -3.66 0.34
N GLU A 41 13.13 -3.99 1.62
CA GLU A 41 12.25 -5.01 2.19
C GLU A 41 10.79 -4.60 2.10
N GLU A 42 10.48 -3.33 2.40
CA GLU A 42 9.12 -2.80 2.26
C GLU A 42 8.64 -2.82 0.82
N THR A 43 9.51 -2.47 -0.13
CA THR A 43 9.13 -2.45 -1.55
C THR A 43 9.14 -3.83 -2.19
N SER A 44 9.86 -4.79 -1.61
CA SER A 44 9.90 -6.17 -2.11
C SER A 44 8.88 -7.08 -1.43
N GLU A 45 8.16 -6.61 -0.43
CA GLU A 45 7.00 -7.35 0.08
C GLU A 45 6.10 -7.68 -1.09
N LYS A 46 5.69 -8.95 -1.15
CA LYS A 46 4.89 -9.46 -2.26
C LYS A 46 3.61 -8.64 -2.38
N ARG A 47 3.57 -7.75 -3.34
CA ARG A 47 2.35 -7.05 -3.72
C ARG A 47 1.73 -7.78 -4.89
N PHE A 48 0.48 -8.10 -4.74
CA PHE A 48 -0.29 -8.69 -5.81
C PHE A 48 -1.07 -7.59 -6.49
N THR A 49 -1.10 -7.63 -7.83
CA THR A 49 -1.87 -6.67 -8.61
C THR A 49 -2.86 -7.41 -9.48
N VAL A 50 -4.13 -7.02 -9.40
CA VAL A 50 -5.19 -7.52 -10.27
C VAL A 50 -5.61 -6.37 -11.15
N GLU A 51 -5.61 -6.58 -12.46
CA GLU A 51 -5.92 -5.49 -13.39
C GLU A 51 -6.65 -5.96 -14.65
N GLY A 52 -7.39 -5.01 -15.25
CA GLY A 52 -7.99 -5.22 -16.56
C GLY A 52 -9.23 -6.12 -16.59
N LEU A 53 -9.98 -6.22 -15.51
CA LEU A 53 -11.21 -7.01 -15.48
C LEU A 53 -12.45 -6.13 -15.57
N ASP A 54 -13.50 -6.64 -16.23
CA ASP A 54 -14.77 -5.92 -16.29
C ASP A 54 -15.52 -6.00 -14.97
N GLU A 55 -15.52 -7.16 -14.34
CA GLU A 55 -16.17 -7.39 -13.06
C GLU A 55 -15.33 -8.29 -12.17
N LEU A 56 -15.30 -7.97 -10.89
CA LEU A 56 -14.63 -8.80 -9.89
C LEU A 56 -15.38 -8.69 -8.58
N THR A 57 -15.65 -9.82 -7.97
CA THR A 57 -16.24 -9.88 -6.63
C THR A 57 -15.19 -10.40 -5.65
N ILE A 58 -14.97 -9.65 -4.58
CA ILE A 58 -13.97 -9.98 -3.57
C ILE A 58 -14.70 -10.49 -2.32
N THR A 59 -14.33 -11.69 -1.88
CA THR A 59 -14.83 -12.26 -0.64
C THR A 59 -13.73 -12.32 0.41
N ARG A 60 -14.13 -12.51 1.66
CA ARG A 60 -13.17 -12.68 2.75
C ARG A 60 -12.18 -13.81 2.48
N SER A 61 -12.68 -14.96 2.04
CA SER A 61 -11.84 -16.12 1.79
C SER A 61 -10.85 -15.89 0.65
N GLU A 62 -11.26 -15.15 -0.37
CA GLU A 62 -10.35 -14.81 -1.48
C GLU A 62 -9.23 -13.87 -1.04
N LEU A 63 -9.55 -12.85 -0.24
CA LEU A 63 -8.54 -11.96 0.30
C LEU A 63 -7.53 -12.70 1.17
N GLU A 64 -8.02 -13.55 2.06
CA GLU A 64 -7.16 -14.34 2.93
C GLU A 64 -6.31 -15.35 2.17
N SER A 65 -6.82 -15.89 1.06
CA SER A 65 -6.12 -16.90 0.27
C SER A 65 -4.87 -16.37 -0.41
N VAL A 66 -4.82 -15.08 -0.73
CA VAL A 66 -3.68 -14.48 -1.40
C VAL A 66 -2.51 -14.26 -0.44
N GLY A 67 -2.81 -13.97 0.82
CA GLY A 67 -1.79 -13.86 1.86
C GLY A 67 -0.97 -12.60 1.86
N GLY A 68 -1.41 -11.55 1.19
CA GLY A 68 -0.72 -10.26 1.19
C GLY A 68 -1.57 -9.15 0.56
N PRO A 69 -1.12 -7.90 0.66
CA PRO A 69 -1.87 -6.77 0.11
C PRO A 69 -2.07 -6.87 -1.39
N ILE A 70 -3.26 -6.51 -1.86
CA ILE A 70 -3.65 -6.58 -3.26
C ILE A 70 -3.99 -5.19 -3.77
N ALA A 71 -3.40 -4.80 -4.89
CA ALA A 71 -3.74 -3.59 -5.62
C ALA A 71 -4.68 -3.96 -6.78
N PHE A 72 -5.77 -3.21 -6.91
CA PHE A 72 -6.75 -3.41 -7.99
C PHE A 72 -6.65 -2.23 -8.94
N ASN A 73 -6.44 -2.49 -10.22
CA ASN A 73 -6.23 -1.46 -11.22
C ASN A 73 -7.08 -1.74 -12.46
N GLY A 74 -7.95 -0.81 -12.81
CA GLY A 74 -8.76 -0.94 -14.02
C GLY A 74 -9.86 -1.99 -13.95
N ILE A 75 -10.38 -2.25 -12.76
CA ILE A 75 -11.54 -3.12 -12.57
C ILE A 75 -12.79 -2.26 -12.73
N LYS A 76 -13.57 -2.50 -13.77
CA LYS A 76 -14.73 -1.64 -14.03
C LYS A 76 -15.75 -1.68 -12.90
N ILE A 77 -16.17 -2.86 -12.49
CA ILE A 77 -17.10 -3.05 -11.37
C ILE A 77 -16.46 -3.96 -10.34
N LEU A 78 -16.12 -3.40 -9.21
CA LEU A 78 -15.51 -4.13 -8.10
C LEU A 78 -16.55 -4.25 -6.99
N THR A 79 -16.90 -5.47 -6.63
CA THR A 79 -17.86 -5.76 -5.56
C THR A 79 -17.16 -6.38 -4.36
N ILE A 80 -17.40 -5.82 -3.20
CA ILE A 80 -16.85 -6.32 -1.93
C ILE A 80 -18.03 -6.91 -1.14
N THR A 81 -17.90 -8.16 -0.71
CA THR A 81 -18.98 -8.88 -0.04
C THR A 81 -19.13 -8.49 1.44
N ASP A 82 -20.27 -8.88 2.03
CA ASP A 82 -20.64 -8.51 3.41
C ASP A 82 -19.72 -9.09 4.48
N ASP A 83 -18.96 -10.12 4.16
CA ASP A 83 -18.03 -10.75 5.09
C ASP A 83 -16.67 -10.03 5.20
N VAL A 84 -16.50 -8.93 4.48
CA VAL A 84 -15.29 -8.09 4.55
C VAL A 84 -15.58 -6.89 5.43
N ASP A 85 -14.90 -6.82 6.57
CA ASP A 85 -14.97 -5.67 7.48
C ASP A 85 -13.80 -4.71 7.24
N TRP A 86 -13.76 -3.61 7.98
CA TRP A 86 -12.69 -2.62 7.83
C TRP A 86 -11.31 -3.19 8.14
N THR A 87 -11.18 -4.00 9.19
CA THR A 87 -9.90 -4.60 9.57
C THR A 87 -9.33 -5.44 8.43
N LEU A 88 -10.16 -6.27 7.84
CA LEU A 88 -9.78 -7.13 6.72
C LEU A 88 -9.47 -6.31 5.46
N PHE A 89 -10.32 -5.33 5.15
CA PHE A 89 -10.13 -4.46 4.01
C PHE A 89 -8.82 -3.67 4.12
N ASP A 90 -8.57 -3.08 5.28
CA ASP A 90 -7.35 -2.30 5.51
C ASP A 90 -6.09 -3.16 5.39
N GLN A 91 -6.15 -4.39 5.87
CA GLN A 91 -5.01 -5.31 5.85
C GLN A 91 -4.69 -5.83 4.45
N TYR A 92 -5.71 -6.20 3.68
CA TYR A 92 -5.52 -6.94 2.42
C TYR A 92 -5.74 -6.10 1.16
N VAL A 93 -6.38 -4.96 1.24
CA VAL A 93 -6.54 -4.08 0.08
C VAL A 93 -5.53 -2.95 0.19
N ASP A 94 -4.58 -2.94 -0.73
CA ASP A 94 -3.56 -1.89 -0.79
C ASP A 94 -4.10 -0.64 -1.47
N GLU A 95 -4.70 -0.82 -2.65
CA GLU A 95 -5.12 0.30 -3.48
C GLU A 95 -6.16 -0.14 -4.50
N ILE A 96 -7.10 0.75 -4.80
CA ILE A 96 -8.08 0.57 -5.87
C ILE A 96 -7.92 1.75 -6.82
N ARG A 97 -7.49 1.48 -8.05
CA ARG A 97 -7.27 2.51 -9.07
C ARG A 97 -8.14 2.30 -10.30
N LYS A 98 -8.57 3.40 -10.90
CA LYS A 98 -9.22 3.40 -12.22
C LYS A 98 -10.42 2.48 -12.31
N SER A 99 -11.22 2.41 -11.25
CA SER A 99 -12.46 1.67 -11.26
C SER A 99 -13.62 2.59 -11.58
N LYS A 100 -14.57 2.08 -12.35
CA LYS A 100 -15.77 2.84 -12.66
C LYS A 100 -16.73 2.82 -11.48
N THR A 101 -17.01 1.66 -10.93
CA THR A 101 -17.92 1.48 -9.81
C THR A 101 -17.32 0.53 -8.79
N VAL A 102 -17.34 0.92 -7.53
CA VAL A 102 -16.98 0.05 -6.41
C VAL A 102 -18.22 -0.14 -5.55
N ILE A 103 -18.67 -1.38 -5.41
CA ILE A 103 -19.83 -1.73 -4.60
C ILE A 103 -19.32 -2.26 -3.26
N ILE A 104 -19.72 -1.60 -2.18
CA ILE A 104 -19.22 -1.91 -0.84
C ILE A 104 -20.33 -2.43 0.07
N PRO A 105 -20.00 -3.28 1.05
CA PRO A 105 -20.99 -3.80 2.00
C PRO A 105 -21.33 -2.76 3.09
N GLU A 106 -22.36 -3.04 3.87
CA GLU A 106 -22.74 -2.19 5.00
C GLU A 106 -21.64 -2.12 6.07
N SER A 107 -20.78 -3.13 6.16
CA SER A 107 -19.67 -3.16 7.11
C SER A 107 -18.58 -2.12 6.81
N LEU A 108 -18.59 -1.53 5.62
CA LEU A 108 -17.63 -0.50 5.22
C LEU A 108 -18.34 0.82 4.93
N THR A 109 -17.71 1.91 5.30
CA THR A 109 -18.19 3.24 4.92
C THR A 109 -17.51 3.69 3.62
N LYS A 110 -18.17 4.59 2.91
CA LYS A 110 -17.59 5.17 1.68
C LYS A 110 -16.25 5.84 1.97
N LEU A 111 -16.17 6.55 3.10
CA LEU A 111 -14.95 7.24 3.46
C LEU A 111 -13.79 6.28 3.73
N GLN A 112 -14.06 5.16 4.41
CA GLN A 112 -13.05 4.12 4.63
C GLN A 112 -12.50 3.60 3.30
N VAL A 113 -13.37 3.32 2.35
CA VAL A 113 -12.98 2.80 1.04
C VAL A 113 -12.23 3.87 0.24
N LEU A 114 -12.67 5.13 0.31
CA LEU A 114 -12.02 6.25 -0.39
C LEU A 114 -10.55 6.42 0.02
N THR A 115 -10.18 6.08 1.24
CA THR A 115 -8.78 6.19 1.68
C THR A 115 -7.82 5.34 0.84
N LYS A 116 -8.35 4.32 0.17
CA LYS A 116 -7.58 3.40 -0.66
C LYS A 116 -7.85 3.59 -2.16
N CYS A 117 -8.70 4.53 -2.54
CA CYS A 117 -9.12 4.73 -3.92
C CYS A 117 -8.40 5.88 -4.61
N LYS A 118 -8.07 5.67 -5.89
CA LYS A 118 -7.56 6.73 -6.78
C LYS A 118 -8.25 6.59 -8.13
N ASN A 119 -8.82 7.68 -8.63
CA ASN A 119 -9.51 7.70 -9.92
C ASN A 119 -10.66 6.68 -9.98
N VAL A 120 -11.43 6.59 -8.90
CA VAL A 120 -12.66 5.80 -8.86
C VAL A 120 -13.83 6.74 -9.10
N GLU A 121 -14.66 6.44 -10.09
CA GLU A 121 -15.76 7.32 -10.45
C GLU A 121 -16.91 7.29 -9.45
N LYS A 122 -17.24 6.10 -8.94
CA LYS A 122 -18.43 5.92 -8.13
C LYS A 122 -18.24 4.83 -7.07
N ILE A 123 -18.67 5.14 -5.86
CA ILE A 123 -18.73 4.15 -4.76
C ILE A 123 -20.17 4.07 -4.31
N VAL A 124 -20.76 2.87 -4.33
CA VAL A 124 -22.14 2.62 -3.93
C VAL A 124 -22.20 1.51 -2.90
N LYS A 125 -23.19 1.59 -2.02
CA LYS A 125 -23.42 0.49 -1.07
C LYS A 125 -24.23 -0.60 -1.75
N GLY A 126 -23.78 -1.83 -1.60
CA GLY A 126 -24.51 -2.99 -2.02
C GLY A 126 -25.67 -3.30 -1.09
N LYS A 127 -26.51 -4.19 -1.52
CA LYS A 127 -27.64 -4.66 -0.70
C LYS A 127 -27.18 -5.66 0.35
#